data_fe30780c00d4cf442171fbb651e07ee2
#
_entry.id   fe30780c00d4cf442171fbb651e07ee2
#
_cell.length_a   1.000
_cell.length_b   1.000
_cell.length_c   1.000
_cell.angle_alpha   90.00
_cell.angle_beta   90.00
_cell.angle_gamma   90.00
#
_symmetry.space_group_name_H-M   'P 1'
#
loop_
_entity.id
_entity.type
_entity.pdbx_description
1 polymer ?
#
loop_
_entity_poly.entity_id
_entity_poly.type
_entity_poly.pdbx_seq_one_letter_code
_entity_poly.pdbx_strand_id
1 'polypeptide(L)'
;MLSTFSFQELTSAFIVLFAVIDIIGSIPIILNLKQNGRDVNAIQATLISFGLLIGFFYAGDMVLKLFQVDIASFAVAGSVVLFLLALEMILDVEIFKNTGPIKEATLVPLVFPLLAGAGSFTTLLSLRAEYAPLNIVIALVLNMVWVYIVLKSTNKVENLLGKGGIYLIRKFFGIILLAIAARLFTANITLLIDQFQGVC
;
A
#
# COMPACT_ATOMS: atom_id res chain seq x y z
N MET A 1 6.51 -24.36 -16.23
CA MET A 1 7.27 -24.45 -14.98
C MET A 1 6.25 -24.55 -13.86
N LEU A 2 6.13 -25.72 -13.23
CA LEU A 2 5.27 -25.94 -12.07
C LEU A 2 5.80 -25.03 -10.96
N SER A 3 4.96 -24.14 -10.47
CA SER A 3 5.26 -23.25 -9.35
C SER A 3 5.53 -24.07 -8.10
N THR A 4 6.79 -24.31 -7.81
CA THR A 4 7.21 -25.05 -6.61
C THR A 4 6.90 -24.16 -5.40
N PHE A 5 6.11 -24.65 -4.48
CA PHE A 5 5.88 -23.98 -3.20
C PHE A 5 7.21 -23.87 -2.45
N SER A 6 7.58 -22.67 -2.06
CA SER A 6 8.74 -22.37 -1.25
C SER A 6 8.32 -21.56 -0.02
N PHE A 7 8.53 -22.14 1.15
CA PHE A 7 8.20 -21.45 2.40
C PHE A 7 9.02 -20.16 2.59
N GLN A 8 10.27 -20.17 2.11
CA GLN A 8 11.14 -19.00 2.18
C GLN A 8 10.61 -17.85 1.30
N GLU A 9 10.23 -18.12 0.03
CA GLU A 9 9.65 -17.13 -0.86
C GLU A 9 8.33 -16.59 -0.32
N LEU A 10 7.46 -17.48 0.19
CA LEU A 10 6.18 -17.12 0.81
C LEU A 10 6.40 -16.14 1.98
N THR A 11 7.32 -16.47 2.89
CA THR A 11 7.60 -15.65 4.08
C THR A 11 8.18 -14.29 3.69
N SER A 12 9.12 -14.28 2.74
CA SER A 12 9.72 -13.04 2.24
C SER A 12 8.67 -12.17 1.55
N ALA A 13 7.87 -12.73 0.65
CA ALA A 13 6.79 -12.00 -0.02
C ALA A 13 5.75 -11.48 0.98
N PHE A 14 5.39 -12.28 1.99
CA PHE A 14 4.46 -11.86 3.04
C PHE A 14 4.98 -10.65 3.82
N ILE A 15 6.24 -10.69 4.28
CA ILE A 15 6.85 -9.62 5.08
C ILE A 15 6.96 -8.33 4.25
N VAL A 16 7.39 -8.43 2.99
CA VAL A 16 7.53 -7.27 2.11
C VAL A 16 6.16 -6.64 1.83
N LEU A 17 5.15 -7.44 1.46
CA LEU A 17 3.79 -6.95 1.23
C LEU A 17 3.17 -6.38 2.51
N PHE A 18 3.38 -7.01 3.66
CA PHE A 18 2.92 -6.54 4.97
C PHE A 18 3.47 -5.14 5.27
N ALA A 19 4.76 -4.91 5.01
CA ALA A 19 5.40 -3.62 5.25
C ALA A 19 4.89 -2.53 4.30
N VAL A 20 4.61 -2.86 3.04
CA VAL A 20 4.21 -1.88 2.02
C VAL A 20 2.70 -1.57 2.07
N ILE A 21 1.86 -2.57 2.35
CA ILE A 21 0.41 -2.36 2.52
C ILE A 21 0.11 -1.56 3.79
N ASP A 22 0.95 -1.72 4.83
CA ASP A 22 0.96 -0.95 6.08
C ASP A 22 -0.42 -0.61 6.65
N ILE A 23 -1.26 -1.63 6.85
CA ILE A 23 -2.60 -1.44 7.42
C ILE A 23 -2.54 -0.88 8.85
N ILE A 24 -1.47 -1.14 9.61
CA ILE A 24 -1.33 -0.64 10.98
C ILE A 24 -1.11 0.87 10.97
N GLY A 25 -0.24 1.38 10.08
CA GLY A 25 -0.05 2.81 9.88
C GLY A 25 -1.30 3.52 9.34
N SER A 26 -2.19 2.76 8.71
CA SER A 26 -3.47 3.27 8.21
C SER A 26 -4.55 3.42 9.30
N ILE A 27 -4.37 2.82 10.49
CA ILE A 27 -5.37 2.86 11.59
C ILE A 27 -5.79 4.30 11.93
N PRO A 28 -4.89 5.27 12.11
CA PRO A 28 -5.29 6.64 12.42
C PRO A 28 -6.18 7.28 11.36
N ILE A 29 -5.91 7.00 10.08
CA ILE A 29 -6.70 7.50 8.94
C ILE A 29 -8.10 6.88 8.99
N ILE A 30 -8.19 5.58 9.23
CA ILE A 30 -9.46 4.84 9.34
C ILE A 30 -10.29 5.38 10.49
N LEU A 31 -9.68 5.65 11.63
CA LEU A 31 -10.36 6.23 12.80
C LEU A 31 -10.87 7.65 12.51
N ASN A 32 -10.07 8.47 11.85
CA ASN A 32 -10.49 9.81 11.43
C ASN A 32 -11.71 9.73 10.49
N LEU A 33 -11.70 8.82 9.51
CA LEU A 33 -12.86 8.61 8.65
C LEU A 33 -14.12 8.24 9.44
N LYS A 34 -14.01 7.31 10.39
CA LYS A 34 -15.13 6.90 11.25
C LYS A 34 -15.62 8.03 12.16
N GLN A 35 -14.72 8.81 12.76
CA GLN A 35 -15.08 9.94 13.61
C GLN A 35 -15.81 11.06 12.83
N ASN A 36 -15.51 11.19 11.55
CA ASN A 36 -16.20 12.12 10.63
C ASN A 36 -17.51 11.55 10.05
N GLY A 37 -18.05 10.48 10.65
CA GLY A 37 -19.31 9.86 10.24
C GLY A 37 -19.26 9.05 8.94
N ARG A 38 -18.05 8.66 8.50
CA ARG A 38 -17.85 7.85 7.30
C ARG A 38 -17.73 6.38 7.70
N ASP A 39 -18.65 5.55 7.24
CA ASP A 39 -18.59 4.11 7.47
C ASP A 39 -17.52 3.45 6.60
N VAL A 40 -16.59 2.75 7.26
CA VAL A 40 -15.59 1.92 6.60
C VAL A 40 -16.05 0.47 6.65
N ASN A 41 -16.45 -0.04 5.50
CA ASN A 41 -16.82 -1.45 5.37
C ASN A 41 -15.56 -2.31 5.17
N ALA A 42 -15.16 -3.03 6.22
CA ALA A 42 -13.95 -3.84 6.22
C ALA A 42 -13.95 -4.93 5.12
N ILE A 43 -15.10 -5.58 4.89
CA ILE A 43 -15.21 -6.62 3.84
C ILE A 43 -15.03 -5.99 2.46
N GLN A 44 -15.75 -4.89 2.20
CA GLN A 44 -15.69 -4.20 0.92
C GLN A 44 -14.28 -3.67 0.64
N ALA A 45 -13.66 -3.01 1.62
CA ALA A 45 -12.29 -2.51 1.50
C ALA A 45 -11.31 -3.64 1.16
N THR A 46 -11.36 -4.75 1.92
CA THR A 46 -10.47 -5.89 1.72
C THR A 46 -10.66 -6.56 0.35
N LEU A 47 -11.92 -6.82 -0.04
CA LEU A 47 -12.21 -7.50 -1.32
C LEU A 47 -11.83 -6.65 -2.53
N ILE A 48 -12.11 -5.33 -2.48
CA ILE A 48 -11.76 -4.45 -3.58
C ILE A 48 -10.23 -4.27 -3.66
N SER A 49 -9.55 -4.09 -2.53
CA SER A 49 -8.07 -4.04 -2.51
C SER A 49 -7.46 -5.32 -3.04
N PHE A 50 -7.97 -6.48 -2.62
CA PHE A 50 -7.52 -7.78 -3.13
C PHE A 50 -7.73 -7.89 -4.64
N GLY A 51 -8.93 -7.55 -5.14
CA GLY A 51 -9.24 -7.57 -6.57
C GLY A 51 -8.32 -6.67 -7.38
N LEU A 52 -8.05 -5.44 -6.90
CA LEU A 52 -7.12 -4.52 -7.55
C LEU A 52 -5.69 -5.05 -7.55
N LEU A 53 -5.21 -5.57 -6.43
CA LEU A 53 -3.85 -6.11 -6.31
C LEU A 53 -3.66 -7.35 -7.17
N ILE A 54 -4.60 -8.28 -7.20
CA ILE A 54 -4.57 -9.45 -8.07
C ILE A 54 -4.69 -9.05 -9.54
N GLY A 55 -5.60 -8.14 -9.87
CA GLY A 55 -5.75 -7.61 -11.23
C GLY A 55 -4.45 -6.99 -11.72
N PHE A 56 -3.81 -6.16 -10.90
CA PHE A 56 -2.55 -5.54 -11.25
C PHE A 56 -1.38 -6.53 -11.26
N PHE A 57 -1.39 -7.54 -10.41
CA PHE A 57 -0.39 -8.61 -10.41
C PHE A 57 -0.32 -9.35 -11.75
N TYR A 58 -1.46 -9.62 -12.36
CA TYR A 58 -1.52 -10.32 -13.66
C TYR A 58 -1.46 -9.37 -14.86
N ALA A 59 -2.13 -8.23 -14.79
CA ALA A 59 -2.30 -7.31 -15.92
C ALA A 59 -1.42 -6.06 -15.83
N GLY A 60 -0.68 -5.84 -14.73
CA GLY A 60 0.06 -4.60 -14.46
C GLY A 60 1.06 -4.24 -15.54
N ASP A 61 1.88 -5.21 -15.99
CA ASP A 61 2.83 -4.99 -17.08
C ASP A 61 2.15 -4.57 -18.39
N MET A 62 1.00 -5.17 -18.69
CA MET A 62 0.22 -4.85 -19.89
C MET A 62 -0.37 -3.45 -19.80
N VAL A 63 -0.92 -3.09 -18.64
CA VAL A 63 -1.49 -1.77 -18.38
C VAL A 63 -0.42 -0.68 -18.48
N LEU A 64 0.73 -0.87 -17.83
CA LEU A 64 1.82 0.10 -17.87
C LEU A 64 2.37 0.27 -19.30
N LYS A 65 2.54 -0.82 -20.05
CA LYS A 65 2.97 -0.77 -21.46
C LYS A 65 1.97 -0.05 -22.35
N LEU A 66 0.66 -0.20 -22.09
CA LEU A 66 -0.38 0.53 -22.84
C LEU A 66 -0.22 2.04 -22.71
N PHE A 67 0.18 2.51 -21.52
CA PHE A 67 0.45 3.93 -21.26
C PHE A 67 1.91 4.33 -21.54
N GLN A 68 2.74 3.42 -22.07
CA GLN A 68 4.17 3.64 -22.30
C GLN A 68 4.93 4.05 -21.02
N VAL A 69 4.47 3.57 -19.87
CA VAL A 69 5.08 3.80 -18.56
C VAL A 69 5.85 2.56 -18.15
N ASP A 70 7.11 2.71 -17.79
CA ASP A 70 7.90 1.64 -17.20
C ASP A 70 7.65 1.50 -15.69
N ILE A 71 8.04 0.37 -15.12
CA ILE A 71 7.85 0.05 -13.70
C ILE A 71 8.59 1.04 -12.80
N ALA A 72 9.79 1.48 -13.20
CA ALA A 72 10.59 2.40 -12.41
C ALA A 72 9.95 3.79 -12.35
N SER A 73 9.47 4.32 -13.49
CA SER A 73 8.71 5.58 -13.54
C SER A 73 7.44 5.52 -12.70
N PHE A 74 6.71 4.40 -12.76
CA PHE A 74 5.52 4.18 -11.95
C PHE A 74 5.86 4.13 -10.45
N ALA A 75 6.99 3.49 -10.07
CA ALA A 75 7.47 3.43 -8.70
C ALA A 75 7.88 4.81 -8.16
N VAL A 76 8.55 5.61 -8.98
CA VAL A 76 8.91 7.00 -8.63
C VAL A 76 7.65 7.82 -8.38
N ALA A 77 6.66 7.78 -9.28
CA ALA A 77 5.38 8.47 -9.08
C ALA A 77 4.66 8.01 -7.81
N GLY A 78 4.63 6.69 -7.56
CA GLY A 78 4.04 6.11 -6.36
C GLY A 78 4.75 6.53 -5.08
N SER A 79 6.07 6.63 -5.11
CA SER A 79 6.86 7.09 -3.95
C SER A 79 6.53 8.53 -3.57
N VAL A 80 6.25 9.41 -4.55
CA VAL A 80 5.80 10.78 -4.29
C VAL A 80 4.44 10.79 -3.58
N VAL A 81 3.50 9.95 -4.00
CA VAL A 81 2.20 9.82 -3.33
C VAL A 81 2.37 9.34 -1.90
N LEU A 82 3.21 8.31 -1.65
CA LEU A 82 3.51 7.82 -0.30
C LEU A 82 4.20 8.90 0.55
N PHE A 83 5.08 9.69 -0.04
CA PHE A 83 5.74 10.82 0.63
C PHE A 83 4.70 11.86 1.11
N LEU A 84 3.76 12.24 0.25
CA LEU A 84 2.70 13.18 0.60
C LEU A 84 1.78 12.63 1.71
N LEU A 85 1.43 11.34 1.66
CA LEU A 85 0.68 10.67 2.73
C LEU A 85 1.45 10.66 4.06
N ALA A 86 2.75 10.40 4.01
CA ALA A 86 3.60 10.44 5.20
C ALA A 86 3.66 11.85 5.81
N LEU A 87 3.80 12.89 4.97
CA LEU A 87 3.77 14.28 5.42
C LEU A 87 2.42 14.63 6.06
N GLU A 88 1.31 14.19 5.48
CA GLU A 88 -0.03 14.38 6.05
C GLU A 88 -0.12 13.81 7.48
N MET A 89 0.45 12.60 7.69
CA MET A 89 0.50 11.96 9.01
C MET A 89 1.42 12.68 9.99
N ILE A 90 2.58 13.19 9.54
CA ILE A 90 3.59 13.83 10.39
C ILE A 90 3.19 15.27 10.75
N LEU A 91 2.67 16.03 9.79
CA LEU A 91 2.39 17.45 9.95
C LEU A 91 0.96 17.76 10.41
N ASP A 92 0.08 16.75 10.48
CA ASP A 92 -1.37 16.90 10.76
C ASP A 92 -2.08 17.85 9.76
N VAL A 93 -1.64 17.84 8.50
CA VAL A 93 -2.23 18.65 7.43
C VAL A 93 -2.98 17.73 6.49
N GLU A 94 -4.23 18.06 6.14
CA GLU A 94 -4.98 17.33 5.11
C GLU A 94 -4.53 17.76 3.71
N ILE A 95 -3.65 16.97 3.08
CA ILE A 95 -3.21 17.17 1.70
C ILE A 95 -4.26 16.59 0.74
N PHE A 96 -4.71 15.37 1.01
CA PHE A 96 -5.76 14.71 0.24
C PHE A 96 -7.14 15.02 0.81
N LYS A 97 -7.70 16.17 0.41
CA LYS A 97 -9.06 16.57 0.84
C LYS A 97 -10.10 15.60 0.28
N ASN A 98 -10.78 14.91 1.18
CA ASN A 98 -11.88 14.02 0.84
C ASN A 98 -13.18 14.82 0.60
N THR A 99 -13.35 15.38 -0.61
CA THR A 99 -14.56 16.08 -1.04
C THR A 99 -15.60 15.15 -1.69
N GLY A 100 -15.32 13.84 -1.75
CA GLY A 100 -16.22 12.84 -2.33
C GLY A 100 -17.48 12.57 -1.47
N PRO A 101 -18.52 11.95 -2.07
CA PRO A 101 -19.72 11.56 -1.33
C PRO A 101 -19.40 10.68 -0.12
N ILE A 102 -20.10 10.89 0.99
CA ILE A 102 -19.84 10.24 2.29
C ILE A 102 -19.79 8.70 2.18
N LYS A 103 -20.53 8.11 1.24
CA LYS A 103 -20.60 6.65 1.02
C LYS A 103 -19.34 6.03 0.39
N GLU A 104 -18.45 6.83 -0.19
CA GLU A 104 -17.27 6.34 -0.92
C GLU A 104 -15.97 6.36 -0.11
N ALA A 105 -16.04 6.68 1.19
CA ALA A 105 -14.86 6.73 2.07
C ALA A 105 -14.11 5.39 2.19
N THR A 106 -14.78 4.28 1.89
CA THR A 106 -14.14 2.95 1.84
C THR A 106 -13.20 2.84 0.63
N LEU A 107 -13.51 3.49 -0.50
CA LEU A 107 -12.72 3.38 -1.72
C LEU A 107 -11.56 4.39 -1.74
N VAL A 108 -11.83 5.64 -1.38
CA VAL A 108 -10.83 6.72 -1.37
C VAL A 108 -10.88 7.42 -0.02
N PRO A 109 -9.75 7.50 0.73
CA PRO A 109 -8.39 7.11 0.38
C PRO A 109 -7.99 5.69 0.83
N LEU A 110 -8.88 4.90 1.45
CA LEU A 110 -8.50 3.66 2.10
C LEU A 110 -8.05 2.58 1.12
N VAL A 111 -8.88 2.24 0.13
CA VAL A 111 -8.50 1.22 -0.86
C VAL A 111 -7.42 1.77 -1.77
N PHE A 112 -7.66 2.92 -2.37
CA PHE A 112 -6.70 3.62 -3.19
C PHE A 112 -6.49 5.05 -2.64
N PRO A 113 -5.25 5.48 -2.42
CA PRO A 113 -3.98 4.85 -2.72
C PRO A 113 -3.35 4.02 -1.57
N LEU A 114 -4.05 3.84 -0.44
CA LEU A 114 -3.43 3.36 0.79
C LEU A 114 -3.15 1.85 0.77
N LEU A 115 -4.16 1.00 0.58
CA LEU A 115 -3.99 -0.47 0.56
C LEU A 115 -3.50 -0.97 -0.80
N ALA A 116 -4.16 -0.54 -1.88
CA ALA A 116 -3.82 -0.89 -3.25
C ALA A 116 -3.32 0.35 -3.99
N GLY A 117 -2.16 0.86 -3.58
CA GLY A 117 -1.50 2.01 -4.18
C GLY A 117 -0.32 1.64 -5.06
N ALA A 118 0.32 2.66 -5.64
CA ALA A 118 1.46 2.46 -6.51
C ALA A 118 2.61 1.69 -5.84
N GLY A 119 2.84 1.91 -4.53
CA GLY A 119 3.84 1.17 -3.77
C GLY A 119 3.55 -0.34 -3.71
N SER A 120 2.29 -0.73 -3.43
CA SER A 120 1.89 -2.14 -3.40
C SER A 120 1.94 -2.76 -4.79
N PHE A 121 1.55 -2.02 -5.84
CA PHE A 121 1.59 -2.50 -7.22
C PHE A 121 3.01 -2.73 -7.71
N THR A 122 3.93 -1.77 -7.50
CA THR A 122 5.33 -1.91 -7.91
C THR A 122 6.02 -3.03 -7.14
N THR A 123 5.71 -3.18 -5.85
CA THR A 123 6.24 -4.29 -5.05
C THR A 123 5.76 -5.64 -5.58
N LEU A 124 4.49 -5.78 -5.95
CA LEU A 124 3.96 -7.01 -6.55
C LEU A 124 4.65 -7.36 -7.86
N LEU A 125 4.90 -6.37 -8.73
CA LEU A 125 5.62 -6.59 -9.99
C LEU A 125 7.08 -6.97 -9.76
N SER A 126 7.74 -6.34 -8.77
CA SER A 126 9.12 -6.69 -8.39
C SER A 126 9.20 -8.11 -7.84
N LEU A 127 8.32 -8.49 -6.92
CA LEU A 127 8.27 -9.85 -6.37
C LEU A 127 8.01 -10.90 -7.47
N ARG A 128 7.18 -10.57 -8.46
CA ARG A 128 6.89 -11.47 -9.59
C ARG A 128 8.12 -11.76 -10.45
N ALA A 129 9.09 -10.86 -10.49
CA ALA A 129 10.33 -11.07 -11.19
C ALA A 129 11.25 -12.07 -10.47
N GLU A 130 11.14 -12.20 -9.14
CA GLU A 130 12.05 -12.98 -8.30
C GLU A 130 11.45 -14.29 -7.80
N TYR A 131 10.13 -14.31 -7.50
CA TYR A 131 9.46 -15.41 -6.81
C TYR A 131 8.38 -16.08 -7.65
N ALA A 132 8.08 -17.34 -7.33
CA ALA A 132 7.01 -18.07 -7.98
C ALA A 132 5.63 -17.43 -7.70
N PRO A 133 4.77 -17.24 -8.74
CA PRO A 133 3.47 -16.59 -8.62
C PRO A 133 2.57 -17.17 -7.51
N LEU A 134 2.62 -18.48 -7.32
CA LEU A 134 1.82 -19.16 -6.27
C LEU A 134 2.16 -18.63 -4.87
N ASN A 135 3.46 -18.48 -4.55
CA ASN A 135 3.90 -18.02 -3.23
C ASN A 135 3.49 -16.57 -2.98
N ILE A 136 3.54 -15.73 -4.02
CA ILE A 136 3.13 -14.32 -3.94
C ILE A 136 1.61 -14.22 -3.73
N VAL A 137 0.82 -14.99 -4.46
CA VAL A 137 -0.65 -14.98 -4.31
C VAL A 137 -1.06 -15.45 -2.92
N ILE A 138 -0.45 -16.51 -2.40
CA ILE A 138 -0.71 -16.97 -1.02
C ILE A 138 -0.31 -15.90 -0.01
N ALA A 139 0.85 -15.28 -0.16
CA ALA A 139 1.31 -14.18 0.69
C ALA A 139 0.32 -13.00 0.66
N LEU A 140 -0.20 -12.65 -0.51
CA LEU A 140 -1.20 -11.59 -0.67
C LEU A 140 -2.51 -11.93 0.02
N VAL A 141 -3.01 -13.17 -0.13
CA VAL A 141 -4.21 -13.64 0.58
C VAL A 141 -4.03 -13.51 2.10
N LEU A 142 -2.89 -13.96 2.63
CA LEU A 142 -2.59 -13.86 4.06
C LEU A 142 -2.55 -12.40 4.54
N ASN A 143 -1.96 -11.51 3.75
CA ASN A 143 -1.97 -10.07 4.03
C ASN A 143 -3.39 -9.49 4.01
N MET A 144 -4.25 -9.90 3.08
CA MET A 144 -5.64 -9.43 3.02
C MET A 144 -6.47 -9.94 4.20
N VAL A 145 -6.23 -11.17 4.66
CA VAL A 145 -6.84 -11.68 5.91
C VAL A 145 -6.42 -10.82 7.09
N TRP A 146 -5.14 -10.47 7.19
CA TRP A 146 -4.63 -9.58 8.22
C TRP A 146 -5.26 -8.18 8.13
N VAL A 147 -5.32 -7.59 6.94
CA VAL A 147 -5.99 -6.31 6.67
C VAL A 147 -7.43 -6.34 7.18
N TYR A 148 -8.18 -7.40 6.85
CA TYR A 148 -9.56 -7.56 7.31
C TYR A 148 -9.67 -7.59 8.84
N ILE A 149 -8.80 -8.36 9.51
CA ILE A 149 -8.78 -8.47 10.98
C ILE A 149 -8.52 -7.10 11.61
N VAL A 150 -7.54 -6.35 11.10
CA VAL A 150 -7.19 -5.01 11.62
C VAL A 150 -8.33 -4.04 11.39
N LEU A 151 -8.90 -3.98 10.18
CA LEU A 151 -10.05 -3.12 9.85
C LEU A 151 -11.25 -3.38 10.78
N LYS A 152 -11.56 -4.64 11.02
CA LYS A 152 -12.67 -5.05 11.90
C LYS A 152 -12.38 -4.73 13.37
N SER A 153 -11.12 -4.79 13.76
CA SER A 153 -10.67 -4.56 15.15
C SER A 153 -10.33 -3.10 15.45
N THR A 154 -10.42 -2.19 14.49
CA THR A 154 -10.01 -0.78 14.63
C THR A 154 -10.62 -0.09 15.86
N ASN A 155 -11.90 -0.31 16.14
CA ASN A 155 -12.56 0.27 17.31
C ASN A 155 -12.00 -0.28 18.64
N LYS A 156 -11.58 -1.55 18.68
CA LYS A 156 -10.92 -2.13 19.87
C LYS A 156 -9.54 -1.52 20.07
N VAL A 157 -8.82 -1.28 18.98
CA VAL A 157 -7.51 -0.61 19.01
C VAL A 157 -7.65 0.82 19.51
N GLU A 158 -8.67 1.56 19.07
CA GLU A 158 -8.99 2.90 19.57
C GLU A 158 -9.24 2.91 21.07
N ASN A 159 -10.07 2.00 21.56
CA ASN A 159 -10.41 1.88 22.97
C ASN A 159 -9.21 1.49 23.85
N LEU A 160 -8.27 0.68 23.30
CA LEU A 160 -7.07 0.23 24.01
C LEU A 160 -5.99 1.32 24.09
N LEU A 161 -5.76 2.02 22.99
CA LEU A 161 -4.67 2.99 22.86
C LEU A 161 -5.09 4.40 23.31
N GLY A 162 -6.38 4.71 23.25
CA GLY A 162 -6.90 6.07 23.47
C GLY A 162 -6.40 7.05 22.40
N LYS A 163 -6.89 8.30 22.48
CA LYS A 163 -6.55 9.35 21.52
C LYS A 163 -5.04 9.66 21.46
N GLY A 164 -4.37 9.67 22.62
CA GLY A 164 -2.93 9.94 22.70
C GLY A 164 -2.07 8.84 22.09
N GLY A 165 -2.43 7.57 22.35
CA GLY A 165 -1.73 6.44 21.75
C GLY A 165 -1.87 6.38 20.23
N ILE A 166 -3.08 6.66 19.73
CA ILE A 166 -3.33 6.76 18.28
C ILE A 166 -2.50 7.88 17.64
N TYR A 167 -2.43 9.04 18.29
CA TYR A 167 -1.61 10.15 17.81
C TYR A 167 -0.13 9.77 17.72
N LEU A 168 0.41 9.12 18.75
CA LEU A 168 1.80 8.65 18.75
C LEU A 168 2.07 7.64 17.63
N ILE A 169 1.18 6.65 17.47
CA ILE A 169 1.26 5.64 16.42
C ILE A 169 1.23 6.31 15.03
N ARG A 170 0.33 7.26 14.82
CA ARG A 170 0.26 8.03 13.56
C ARG A 170 1.58 8.69 13.21
N LYS A 171 2.23 9.37 14.17
CA LYS A 171 3.53 10.01 13.95
C LYS A 171 4.64 8.99 13.66
N PHE A 172 4.69 7.91 14.43
CA PHE A 172 5.67 6.85 14.27
C PHE A 172 5.56 6.18 12.89
N PHE A 173 4.36 5.76 12.48
CA PHE A 173 4.16 5.17 11.17
C PHE A 173 4.30 6.17 10.02
N GLY A 174 3.99 7.45 10.23
CA GLY A 174 4.29 8.50 9.27
C GLY A 174 5.78 8.58 8.95
N ILE A 175 6.66 8.48 9.96
CA ILE A 175 8.12 8.46 9.75
C ILE A 175 8.55 7.19 9.00
N ILE A 176 8.00 6.02 9.34
CA ILE A 176 8.29 4.77 8.63
C ILE A 176 7.87 4.87 7.16
N LEU A 177 6.65 5.37 6.90
CA LEU A 177 6.13 5.54 5.56
C LEU A 177 6.99 6.52 4.74
N LEU A 178 7.48 7.60 5.38
CA LEU A 178 8.42 8.54 4.77
C LEU A 178 9.72 7.85 4.36
N ALA A 179 10.28 7.00 5.23
CA ALA A 179 11.48 6.24 4.94
C ALA A 179 11.28 5.24 3.78
N ILE A 180 10.12 4.56 3.75
CA ILE A 180 9.74 3.66 2.64
C ILE A 180 9.62 4.44 1.33
N ALA A 181 8.95 5.60 1.35
CA ALA A 181 8.81 6.48 0.19
C ALA A 181 10.19 6.94 -0.35
N ALA A 182 11.07 7.39 0.55
CA ALA A 182 12.43 7.80 0.18
C ALA A 182 13.23 6.64 -0.44
N ARG A 183 13.16 5.45 0.16
CA ARG A 183 13.83 4.25 -0.38
C ARG A 183 13.30 3.88 -1.76
N LEU A 184 11.98 3.86 -1.93
CA LEU A 184 11.34 3.53 -3.21
C LEU A 184 11.71 4.55 -4.29
N PHE A 185 11.75 5.85 -3.93
CA PHE A 185 12.18 6.93 -4.82
C PHE A 185 13.63 6.74 -5.26
N THR A 186 14.56 6.65 -4.30
CA THR A 186 16.00 6.59 -4.59
C THR A 186 16.38 5.34 -5.39
N ALA A 187 15.82 4.19 -5.05
CA ALA A 187 16.09 2.94 -5.76
C ALA A 187 15.64 3.01 -7.24
N ASN A 188 14.49 3.60 -7.52
CA ASN A 188 13.94 3.62 -8.87
C ASN A 188 14.44 4.82 -9.70
N ILE A 189 14.73 5.98 -9.09
CA ILE A 189 15.32 7.11 -9.81
C ILE A 189 16.74 6.78 -10.31
N THR A 190 17.50 6.02 -9.53
CA THR A 190 18.83 5.55 -9.96
C THR A 190 18.72 4.67 -11.21
N LEU A 191 17.76 3.73 -11.24
CA LEU A 191 17.51 2.89 -12.42
C LEU A 191 17.16 3.72 -13.66
N LEU A 192 16.34 4.77 -13.49
CA LEU A 192 16.00 5.67 -14.60
C LEU A 192 17.21 6.45 -15.10
N ILE A 193 18.05 6.97 -14.21
CA ILE A 193 19.28 7.69 -14.59
C ILE A 193 20.24 6.77 -15.35
N ASP A 194 20.43 5.54 -14.89
CA ASP A 194 21.31 4.56 -15.54
C ASP A 194 20.79 4.20 -16.95
N GLN A 195 19.47 4.10 -17.14
CA GLN A 195 18.87 3.89 -18.46
C GLN A 195 19.17 5.06 -19.43
N PHE A 196 19.14 6.31 -18.95
CA PHE A 196 19.48 7.48 -19.77
C PHE A 196 20.97 7.58 -20.10
N GLN A 197 21.86 7.17 -19.19
CA GLN A 197 23.30 7.20 -19.40
C GLN A 197 23.79 6.05 -20.28
N GLY A 198 23.11 4.92 -20.29
CA GLY A 198 23.45 3.76 -21.14
C GLY A 198 23.05 3.91 -22.62
N VAL A 199 22.36 5.00 -23.00
CA VAL A 199 21.95 5.32 -24.39
C VAL A 199 22.93 6.28 -25.07
N CYS A 200 23.94 6.79 -24.38
CA CYS A 200 25.07 7.54 -24.95
C CYS A 200 26.28 6.64 -25.13
#